data_8c5610f44e127936cb5e7f6481033780
#
_entry.id   8c5610f44e127936cb5e7f6481033780
#
_cell.length_a   1.000
_cell.length_b   1.000
_cell.length_c   1.000
_cell.angle_alpha   90.00
_cell.angle_beta   90.00
_cell.angle_gamma   90.00
#
_symmetry.space_group_name_H-M   'P 1'
#
loop_
_entity.id
_entity.type
_entity.pdbx_description
1 polymer ?
#
loop_
_entity_poly.entity_id
_entity_poly.type
_entity_poly.pdbx_seq_one_letter_code
_entity_poly.pdbx_strand_id
1 'polypeptide(L)'
;MQPLEMAQEFVAYSKTKGKGVSRTLLAAGAVLALVIFALSGQGPGGSSASARTFQPGPPIAALAPPGECAFREEWVAAPLVDRRKVSDDAVLLRFGLADGRSLGLSTCACLLAQGAGVVRPYTPVSTNALSGAFELLVKVYPEGALSKHMATIPIGSSVNFKHIPKNVKVQYPFPATRIGMIAGGSGVTPFVQALHAILGSPGDKTEVTLIASHRTRADALAVEAFDAWAASNSRFRAITTLTREPDPSAWTGRRGRLDARTLKAFLPPPVPDVLILVCGPPALYEMLCGPRDEPELTGVLRDLGYSKDQVIKF
;
A
#
# COMPACT_ATOMS: atom_id res chain seq x y z
N MET A 1 -2.60 -17.37 -26.49
CA MET A 1 -3.89 -17.37 -27.21
C MET A 1 -4.72 -16.20 -26.70
N GLN A 2 -5.23 -15.39 -27.59
CA GLN A 2 -6.06 -14.26 -27.21
C GLN A 2 -7.48 -14.75 -26.82
N PRO A 3 -8.19 -14.08 -25.90
CA PRO A 3 -9.54 -14.49 -25.47
C PRO A 3 -10.55 -14.64 -26.60
N LEU A 4 -10.34 -13.93 -27.72
CA LEU A 4 -11.18 -14.01 -28.91
C LEU A 4 -11.03 -15.33 -29.67
N GLU A 5 -9.83 -15.92 -29.71
CA GLU A 5 -9.55 -17.21 -30.34
C GLU A 5 -10.18 -18.37 -29.56
N MET A 6 -10.14 -18.32 -28.23
CA MET A 6 -10.81 -19.30 -27.37
C MET A 6 -12.33 -19.27 -27.53
N ALA A 7 -12.93 -18.09 -27.71
CA ALA A 7 -14.37 -17.96 -27.94
C ALA A 7 -14.79 -18.51 -29.33
N GLN A 8 -13.97 -18.32 -30.37
CA GLN A 8 -14.19 -18.85 -31.69
C GLN A 8 -14.07 -20.38 -31.76
N GLU A 9 -13.08 -20.96 -31.06
CA GLU A 9 -12.93 -22.42 -30.95
C GLU A 9 -14.11 -23.06 -30.20
N PHE A 10 -14.62 -22.42 -29.13
CA PHE A 10 -15.74 -22.91 -28.37
C PHE A 10 -17.06 -22.91 -29.23
N VAL A 11 -17.27 -21.88 -30.03
CA VAL A 11 -18.42 -21.80 -30.97
C VAL A 11 -18.28 -22.84 -32.06
N ALA A 12 -17.08 -23.10 -32.59
CA ALA A 12 -16.83 -24.15 -33.57
C ALA A 12 -17.07 -25.54 -32.99
N TYR A 13 -16.61 -25.80 -31.76
CA TYR A 13 -16.82 -27.07 -31.05
C TYR A 13 -18.29 -27.36 -30.77
N SER A 14 -19.09 -26.34 -30.43
CA SER A 14 -20.54 -26.50 -30.18
C SER A 14 -21.35 -26.79 -31.43
N LYS A 15 -20.89 -26.35 -32.62
CA LYS A 15 -21.53 -26.63 -33.92
C LYS A 15 -21.23 -28.03 -34.46
N THR A 16 -20.12 -28.65 -34.09
CA THR A 16 -19.72 -29.98 -34.62
C THR A 16 -20.27 -31.15 -33.81
N LYS A 17 -20.73 -30.95 -32.57
CA LYS A 17 -21.43 -31.98 -31.78
C LYS A 17 -22.92 -31.67 -31.64
N GLY A 18 -23.63 -31.71 -32.75
CA GLY A 18 -25.08 -31.60 -32.76
C GLY A 18 -25.75 -32.80 -32.06
N LYS A 19 -26.51 -32.50 -31.06
CA LYS A 19 -27.63 -33.13 -30.34
C LYS A 19 -27.33 -33.26 -28.84
N GLY A 20 -27.99 -32.40 -28.05
CA GLY A 20 -28.13 -32.64 -26.62
C GLY A 20 -27.63 -31.57 -25.64
N VAL A 21 -27.43 -30.31 -26.08
CA VAL A 21 -27.10 -29.22 -25.15
C VAL A 21 -28.39 -28.56 -24.67
N SER A 22 -28.68 -28.68 -23.37
CA SER A 22 -29.86 -28.08 -22.74
C SER A 22 -29.87 -26.55 -22.94
N ARG A 23 -31.07 -25.98 -23.13
CA ARG A 23 -31.31 -24.53 -23.23
C ARG A 23 -30.74 -23.74 -22.07
N THR A 24 -30.58 -24.36 -20.90
CA THR A 24 -29.99 -23.77 -19.70
C THR A 24 -28.48 -23.50 -19.84
N LEU A 25 -27.74 -24.35 -20.58
CA LEU A 25 -26.30 -24.15 -20.83
C LEU A 25 -26.03 -23.03 -21.85
N LEU A 26 -26.94 -22.82 -22.79
CA LEU A 26 -26.87 -21.70 -23.75
C LEU A 26 -27.12 -20.34 -23.06
N ALA A 27 -28.03 -20.30 -22.06
CA ALA A 27 -28.29 -19.10 -21.26
C ALA A 27 -27.09 -18.76 -20.33
N ALA A 28 -26.45 -19.76 -19.74
CA ALA A 28 -25.26 -19.56 -18.92
C ALA A 28 -24.05 -19.06 -19.73
N GLY A 29 -23.88 -19.54 -20.96
CA GLY A 29 -22.82 -19.06 -21.86
C GLY A 29 -23.04 -17.61 -22.31
N ALA A 30 -24.28 -17.21 -22.57
CA ALA A 30 -24.63 -15.84 -22.94
C ALA A 30 -24.48 -14.85 -21.78
N VAL A 31 -24.81 -15.27 -20.55
CA VAL A 31 -24.61 -14.46 -19.33
C VAL A 31 -23.11 -14.29 -19.01
N LEU A 32 -22.31 -15.33 -19.19
CA LEU A 32 -20.87 -15.25 -18.99
C LEU A 32 -20.19 -14.33 -20.04
N ALA A 33 -20.64 -14.37 -21.29
CA ALA A 33 -20.16 -13.48 -22.34
C ALA A 33 -20.56 -12.00 -22.09
N LEU A 34 -21.77 -11.74 -21.55
CA LEU A 34 -22.23 -10.41 -21.17
C LEU A 34 -21.48 -9.87 -19.94
N VAL A 35 -21.14 -10.70 -18.96
CA VAL A 35 -20.35 -10.31 -17.79
C VAL A 35 -18.90 -10.01 -18.19
N ILE A 36 -18.31 -10.78 -19.11
CA ILE A 36 -16.97 -10.51 -19.66
C ILE A 36 -16.98 -9.21 -20.49
N PHE A 37 -18.04 -8.92 -21.25
CA PHE A 37 -18.15 -7.69 -22.01
C PHE A 37 -18.41 -6.45 -21.14
N ALA A 38 -19.13 -6.59 -20.02
CA ALA A 38 -19.34 -5.54 -19.04
C ALA A 38 -18.05 -5.23 -18.21
N LEU A 39 -17.17 -6.21 -18.06
CA LEU A 39 -15.86 -6.03 -17.41
C LEU A 39 -14.76 -5.56 -18.39
N SER A 40 -14.96 -5.68 -19.69
CA SER A 40 -14.02 -5.24 -20.74
C SER A 40 -14.41 -3.92 -21.42
N GLY A 41 -15.39 -3.19 -20.88
CA GLY A 41 -15.88 -1.91 -21.41
C GLY A 41 -14.84 -0.80 -21.38
N GLN A 42 -13.83 -0.89 -22.24
CA GLN A 42 -12.99 0.23 -22.66
C GLN A 42 -13.09 0.41 -24.16
N GLY A 43 -13.94 1.33 -24.58
CA GLY A 43 -13.92 1.89 -25.93
C GLY A 43 -12.61 2.69 -26.15
N PRO A 44 -12.09 2.79 -27.38
CA PRO A 44 -10.90 3.56 -27.68
C PRO A 44 -11.21 5.06 -27.62
N GLY A 45 -10.71 5.76 -26.62
CA GLY A 45 -10.77 7.22 -26.61
C GLY A 45 -11.07 7.81 -25.22
N GLY A 46 -10.02 8.07 -24.46
CA GLY A 46 -10.10 8.86 -23.24
C GLY A 46 -8.99 8.48 -22.28
N SER A 47 -7.82 9.09 -22.39
CA SER A 47 -6.79 9.01 -21.36
C SER A 47 -7.29 9.77 -20.12
N SER A 48 -8.08 9.13 -19.27
CA SER A 48 -8.49 9.70 -18.01
C SER A 48 -7.33 9.63 -17.02
N ALA A 49 -7.07 10.73 -16.34
CA ALA A 49 -6.10 10.85 -15.25
C ALA A 49 -6.32 9.83 -14.10
N SER A 50 -7.45 9.11 -14.10
CA SER A 50 -7.85 8.06 -13.17
C SER A 50 -6.97 6.79 -13.21
N ALA A 51 -6.24 6.53 -14.30
CA ALA A 51 -5.45 5.30 -14.46
C ALA A 51 -4.10 5.31 -13.74
N ARG A 52 -3.72 6.42 -13.09
CA ARG A 52 -2.38 6.64 -12.52
C ARG A 52 -2.36 6.70 -10.99
N THR A 53 -3.41 6.39 -10.28
CA THR A 53 -3.43 6.46 -8.82
C THR A 53 -3.41 5.07 -8.19
N PHE A 54 -2.73 4.95 -7.05
CA PHE A 54 -2.79 3.74 -6.23
C PHE A 54 -4.13 3.68 -5.49
N GLN A 55 -4.91 2.64 -5.76
CA GLN A 55 -6.21 2.41 -5.12
C GLN A 55 -6.28 0.98 -4.56
N PRO A 56 -6.05 0.81 -3.26
CA PRO A 56 -6.02 -0.50 -2.62
C PRO A 56 -7.40 -1.14 -2.41
N GLY A 57 -8.49 -0.49 -2.86
CA GLY A 57 -9.85 -0.93 -2.58
C GLY A 57 -10.32 -0.61 -1.15
N PRO A 58 -11.48 -1.13 -0.71
CA PRO A 58 -11.97 -0.95 0.65
C PRO A 58 -11.03 -1.63 1.67
N PRO A 59 -10.99 -1.16 2.93
CA PRO A 59 -10.18 -1.79 3.97
C PRO A 59 -10.61 -3.25 4.22
N ILE A 60 -9.63 -4.14 4.30
CA ILE A 60 -9.84 -5.58 4.57
C ILE A 60 -8.83 -6.03 5.60
N ALA A 61 -9.29 -6.51 6.75
CA ALA A 61 -8.46 -7.11 7.80
C ALA A 61 -8.10 -8.57 7.44
N ALA A 62 -7.12 -8.73 6.57
CA ALA A 62 -6.55 -10.05 6.27
C ALA A 62 -5.28 -10.24 7.08
N LEU A 63 -5.45 -10.57 8.36
CA LEU A 63 -4.37 -10.73 9.32
C LEU A 63 -3.67 -12.08 9.11
N ALA A 64 -2.37 -12.13 9.40
CA ALA A 64 -1.61 -13.36 9.44
C ALA A 64 -1.00 -13.56 10.84
N PRO A 65 -1.06 -14.78 11.38
CA PRO A 65 -0.34 -15.12 12.61
C PRO A 65 1.17 -14.90 12.45
N PRO A 66 1.90 -14.61 13.53
CA PRO A 66 3.34 -14.53 13.50
C PRO A 66 3.96 -15.83 12.97
N GLY A 67 4.98 -15.71 12.11
CA GLY A 67 5.73 -16.86 11.57
C GLY A 67 5.16 -17.50 10.31
N GLU A 68 4.03 -17.04 9.77
CA GLU A 68 3.41 -17.58 8.55
C GLU A 68 3.92 -16.93 7.25
N CYS A 69 4.83 -15.95 7.32
CA CYS A 69 5.34 -15.27 6.14
C CYS A 69 5.94 -16.27 5.12
N ALA A 70 5.59 -16.08 3.84
CA ALA A 70 6.11 -16.84 2.72
C ALA A 70 7.64 -16.74 2.60
N PHE A 71 8.21 -15.63 3.08
CA PHE A 71 9.65 -15.42 3.18
C PHE A 71 10.12 -15.62 4.61
N ARG A 72 11.31 -16.17 4.75
CA ARG A 72 12.00 -16.38 6.03
C ARG A 72 13.32 -15.62 6.03
N GLU A 73 14.29 -16.02 6.84
CA GLU A 73 15.59 -15.32 6.95
C GLU A 73 16.52 -15.61 5.76
N GLU A 74 16.25 -16.62 4.94
CA GLU A 74 16.96 -16.88 3.70
C GLU A 74 16.43 -16.00 2.56
N TRP A 75 17.32 -15.69 1.61
CA TRP A 75 16.95 -14.98 0.41
C TRP A 75 16.20 -15.90 -0.56
N VAL A 76 15.00 -15.50 -0.94
CA VAL A 76 14.14 -16.22 -1.89
C VAL A 76 13.79 -15.29 -3.04
N ALA A 77 13.99 -15.76 -4.26
CA ALA A 77 13.65 -15.03 -5.48
C ALA A 77 12.14 -15.02 -5.71
N ALA A 78 11.57 -13.85 -5.97
CA ALA A 78 10.20 -13.70 -6.41
C ALA A 78 10.15 -12.99 -7.77
N PRO A 79 9.45 -13.55 -8.79
CA PRO A 79 9.36 -12.95 -10.10
C PRO A 79 8.46 -11.70 -10.09
N LEU A 80 8.87 -10.66 -10.81
CA LEU A 80 8.01 -9.52 -11.11
C LEU A 80 6.96 -9.96 -12.14
N VAL A 81 5.69 -9.98 -11.76
CA VAL A 81 4.59 -10.46 -12.62
C VAL A 81 3.76 -9.33 -13.21
N ASP A 82 3.77 -8.13 -12.59
CA ASP A 82 3.11 -6.95 -13.11
C ASP A 82 3.80 -5.67 -12.63
N ARG A 83 3.72 -4.62 -13.44
CA ARG A 83 4.22 -3.28 -13.12
C ARG A 83 3.28 -2.20 -13.66
N ARG A 84 2.81 -1.32 -12.78
CA ARG A 84 1.95 -0.21 -13.13
C ARG A 84 2.53 1.13 -12.65
N LYS A 85 2.58 2.12 -13.52
CA LYS A 85 2.94 3.50 -13.13
C LYS A 85 1.79 4.09 -12.30
N VAL A 86 2.12 4.65 -11.13
CA VAL A 86 1.17 5.24 -10.17
C VAL A 86 1.28 6.76 -10.15
N SER A 87 2.52 7.28 -10.22
CA SER A 87 2.81 8.70 -10.36
C SER A 87 4.03 8.88 -11.27
N ASP A 88 4.52 10.11 -11.44
CA ASP A 88 5.70 10.33 -12.29
C ASP A 88 6.97 9.69 -11.73
N ASP A 89 7.05 9.52 -10.42
CA ASP A 89 8.18 8.95 -9.72
C ASP A 89 7.81 7.73 -8.84
N ALA A 90 6.65 7.09 -9.07
CA ALA A 90 6.25 5.88 -8.34
C ALA A 90 5.60 4.82 -9.22
N VAL A 91 5.87 3.57 -8.88
CA VAL A 91 5.33 2.36 -9.52
C VAL A 91 4.73 1.42 -8.49
N LEU A 92 3.66 0.74 -8.87
CA LEU A 92 3.16 -0.43 -8.16
C LEU A 92 3.73 -1.67 -8.83
N LEU A 93 4.43 -2.49 -8.07
CA LEU A 93 5.10 -3.71 -8.51
C LEU A 93 4.42 -4.90 -7.86
N ARG A 94 3.97 -5.87 -8.66
CA ARG A 94 3.42 -7.13 -8.19
C ARG A 94 4.44 -8.24 -8.38
N PHE A 95 4.80 -8.90 -7.29
CA PHE A 95 5.69 -10.05 -7.28
C PHE A 95 4.91 -11.34 -7.03
N GLY A 96 5.21 -12.38 -7.80
CA GLY A 96 4.58 -13.68 -7.68
C GLY A 96 5.06 -14.47 -6.46
N LEU A 97 4.17 -15.25 -5.88
CA LEU A 97 4.44 -16.24 -4.83
C LEU A 97 4.17 -17.64 -5.35
N ALA A 98 5.00 -18.60 -4.97
CA ALA A 98 4.81 -20.00 -5.32
C ALA A 98 3.51 -20.55 -4.71
N ASP A 99 2.96 -21.59 -5.35
CA ASP A 99 1.84 -22.42 -4.87
C ASP A 99 0.55 -21.63 -4.58
N GLY A 100 0.39 -20.44 -5.17
CA GLY A 100 -0.82 -19.61 -4.98
C GLY A 100 -1.03 -19.13 -3.54
N ARG A 101 -0.04 -19.26 -2.65
CA ARG A 101 -0.15 -18.85 -1.24
C ARG A 101 -0.27 -17.34 -1.09
N SER A 102 -0.81 -16.89 0.02
CA SER A 102 -0.72 -15.48 0.44
C SER A 102 0.66 -15.17 1.03
N LEU A 103 0.99 -13.88 1.14
CA LEU A 103 2.28 -13.45 1.70
C LEU A 103 2.45 -13.88 3.17
N GLY A 104 1.38 -13.86 3.96
CA GLY A 104 1.42 -14.22 5.39
C GLY A 104 2.29 -13.27 6.24
N LEU A 105 2.49 -12.04 5.79
CA LEU A 105 3.30 -11.07 6.52
C LEU A 105 2.46 -10.41 7.61
N SER A 106 3.05 -10.24 8.80
CA SER A 106 2.44 -9.51 9.90
C SER A 106 2.19 -8.05 9.55
N THR A 107 1.14 -7.45 10.11
CA THR A 107 0.74 -6.04 9.84
C THR A 107 1.93 -5.08 10.07
N CYS A 108 2.13 -4.15 9.16
CA CYS A 108 3.21 -3.16 9.18
C CYS A 108 4.65 -3.71 9.10
N ALA A 109 4.83 -5.02 9.01
CA ALA A 109 6.16 -5.59 8.84
C ALA A 109 6.70 -5.29 7.44
N CYS A 110 8.02 -5.24 7.31
CA CYS A 110 8.69 -5.07 6.02
C CYS A 110 9.37 -6.37 5.58
N LEU A 111 9.54 -6.50 4.26
CA LEU A 111 10.47 -7.41 3.63
C LEU A 111 11.78 -6.67 3.35
N LEU A 112 12.90 -7.34 3.49
CA LEU A 112 14.15 -6.89 2.88
C LEU A 112 14.16 -7.33 1.42
N ALA A 113 14.40 -6.39 0.51
CA ALA A 113 14.61 -6.66 -0.91
C ALA A 113 16.08 -6.46 -1.27
N GLN A 114 16.65 -7.37 -2.08
CA GLN A 114 18.04 -7.33 -2.54
C GLN A 114 18.09 -7.27 -4.06
N GLY A 115 18.84 -6.30 -4.58
CA GLY A 115 19.11 -6.12 -6.01
C GLY A 115 20.05 -4.96 -6.24
N ALA A 116 20.67 -4.88 -7.42
CA ALA A 116 21.64 -3.85 -7.78
C ALA A 116 22.73 -3.58 -6.70
N GLY A 117 23.20 -4.65 -6.04
CA GLY A 117 24.25 -4.59 -5.03
C GLY A 117 23.84 -4.00 -3.67
N VAL A 118 22.55 -3.72 -3.43
CA VAL A 118 22.07 -3.13 -2.19
C VAL A 118 20.88 -3.88 -1.61
N VAL A 119 20.65 -3.69 -0.31
CA VAL A 119 19.49 -4.22 0.42
C VAL A 119 18.69 -3.05 0.99
N ARG A 120 17.36 -3.07 0.82
CA ARG A 120 16.45 -2.06 1.36
C ARG A 120 15.17 -2.68 1.89
N PRO A 121 14.58 -2.13 2.97
CA PRO A 121 13.27 -2.56 3.47
C PRO A 121 12.14 -1.99 2.60
N TYR A 122 11.13 -2.81 2.36
CA TYR A 122 9.88 -2.43 1.71
C TYR A 122 8.70 -3.04 2.46
N THR A 123 7.71 -2.23 2.79
CA THR A 123 6.45 -2.72 3.34
C THR A 123 5.46 -2.92 2.20
N PRO A 124 4.95 -4.14 1.98
CA PRO A 124 3.89 -4.40 1.01
C PRO A 124 2.65 -3.57 1.27
N VAL A 125 1.96 -3.15 0.21
CA VAL A 125 0.69 -2.44 0.30
C VAL A 125 -0.52 -3.34 0.04
N SER A 126 -0.31 -4.54 -0.48
CA SER A 126 -1.32 -5.59 -0.54
C SER A 126 -1.53 -6.24 0.82
N THR A 127 -2.76 -6.66 1.10
CA THR A 127 -3.07 -7.48 2.29
C THR A 127 -2.83 -8.97 2.02
N ASN A 128 -2.89 -9.80 3.06
CA ASN A 128 -2.80 -11.26 2.94
C ASN A 128 -4.04 -11.89 2.26
N ALA A 129 -5.07 -11.10 1.91
CA ALA A 129 -6.17 -11.55 1.05
C ALA A 129 -5.74 -11.76 -0.41
N LEU A 130 -4.62 -11.15 -0.83
CA LEU A 130 -4.06 -11.37 -2.17
C LEU A 130 -3.33 -12.71 -2.21
N SER A 131 -3.88 -13.67 -2.97
CA SER A 131 -3.27 -14.99 -3.18
C SER A 131 -2.33 -14.97 -4.39
N GLY A 132 -1.26 -15.74 -4.32
CA GLY A 132 -0.29 -15.95 -5.40
C GLY A 132 0.64 -14.77 -5.66
N ALA A 133 0.50 -13.66 -4.93
CA ALA A 133 1.34 -12.48 -5.14
C ALA A 133 1.34 -11.53 -3.93
N PHE A 134 2.23 -10.53 -3.97
CA PHE A 134 2.20 -9.35 -3.10
C PHE A 134 2.58 -8.10 -3.90
N GLU A 135 2.20 -6.93 -3.38
CA GLU A 135 2.42 -5.66 -4.08
C GLU A 135 3.27 -4.70 -3.25
N LEU A 136 4.23 -4.07 -3.93
CA LEU A 136 5.05 -2.99 -3.39
C LEU A 136 4.74 -1.69 -4.12
N LEU A 137 4.43 -0.63 -3.36
CA LEU A 137 4.36 0.73 -3.86
C LEU A 137 5.74 1.37 -3.72
N VAL A 138 6.45 1.52 -4.83
CA VAL A 138 7.86 1.91 -4.85
C VAL A 138 8.02 3.30 -5.45
N LYS A 139 8.56 4.23 -4.64
CA LYS A 139 9.02 5.53 -5.15
C LYS A 139 10.40 5.36 -5.79
N VAL A 140 10.53 5.81 -7.03
CA VAL A 140 11.77 5.71 -7.82
C VAL A 140 12.59 6.98 -7.61
N TYR A 141 13.67 6.85 -6.86
CA TYR A 141 14.58 7.97 -6.62
C TYR A 141 15.64 8.09 -7.71
N PRO A 142 16.02 9.30 -8.16
CA PRO A 142 17.06 9.49 -9.16
C PRO A 142 18.39 8.80 -8.84
N GLU A 143 18.79 8.79 -7.55
CA GLU A 143 19.99 8.13 -7.05
C GLU A 143 19.72 6.79 -6.38
N GLY A 144 18.48 6.27 -6.46
CA GLY A 144 18.09 5.03 -5.83
C GLY A 144 18.46 3.80 -6.66
N ALA A 145 19.52 3.08 -6.30
CA ALA A 145 19.96 1.89 -7.03
C ALA A 145 18.86 0.83 -7.12
N LEU A 146 18.30 0.38 -5.98
CA LEU A 146 17.31 -0.69 -5.96
C LEU A 146 15.95 -0.25 -6.50
N SER A 147 15.49 0.97 -6.21
CA SER A 147 14.20 1.46 -6.69
C SER A 147 14.18 1.60 -8.22
N LYS A 148 15.26 2.10 -8.83
CA LYS A 148 15.43 2.12 -10.29
C LYS A 148 15.49 0.72 -10.87
N HIS A 149 16.29 -0.16 -10.27
CA HIS A 149 16.40 -1.56 -10.71
C HIS A 149 15.01 -2.22 -10.75
N MET A 150 14.27 -2.23 -9.64
CA MET A 150 12.95 -2.84 -9.59
C MET A 150 11.94 -2.21 -10.57
N ALA A 151 12.04 -0.89 -10.80
CA ALA A 151 11.16 -0.19 -11.73
C ALA A 151 11.46 -0.50 -13.21
N THR A 152 12.61 -1.07 -13.54
CA THR A 152 13.07 -1.25 -14.93
C THR A 152 13.32 -2.69 -15.35
N ILE A 153 13.50 -3.65 -14.42
CA ILE A 153 13.70 -5.05 -14.77
C ILE A 153 12.53 -5.57 -15.63
N PRO A 154 12.77 -6.46 -16.59
CA PRO A 154 11.72 -7.09 -17.37
C PRO A 154 10.71 -7.84 -16.48
N ILE A 155 9.45 -7.88 -16.92
CA ILE A 155 8.45 -8.80 -16.33
C ILE A 155 8.98 -10.24 -16.46
N GLY A 156 8.84 -11.04 -15.41
CA GLY A 156 9.41 -12.38 -15.29
C GLY A 156 10.79 -12.42 -14.64
N SER A 157 11.53 -11.30 -14.59
CA SER A 157 12.77 -11.20 -13.80
C SER A 157 12.48 -11.21 -12.29
N SER A 158 13.42 -11.71 -11.51
CA SER A 158 13.22 -11.86 -10.05
C SER A 158 14.02 -10.85 -9.24
N VAL A 159 13.47 -10.52 -8.07
CA VAL A 159 14.15 -9.82 -6.98
C VAL A 159 14.19 -10.76 -5.78
N ASN A 160 15.28 -10.72 -5.02
CA ASN A 160 15.41 -11.53 -3.81
C ASN A 160 14.74 -10.82 -2.63
N PHE A 161 13.94 -11.57 -1.88
CA PHE A 161 13.29 -11.09 -0.66
C PHE A 161 13.60 -11.99 0.52
N LYS A 162 13.58 -11.40 1.72
CA LYS A 162 13.55 -12.14 2.99
C LYS A 162 12.79 -11.36 4.05
N HIS A 163 12.30 -12.05 5.07
CA HIS A 163 11.69 -11.47 6.25
C HIS A 163 12.54 -11.75 7.48
N ILE A 164 12.73 -10.75 8.32
CA ILE A 164 13.42 -10.89 9.61
C ILE A 164 12.40 -10.59 10.72
N PRO A 165 11.85 -11.62 11.40
CA PRO A 165 10.79 -11.44 12.40
C PRO A 165 11.14 -10.46 13.53
N LYS A 166 12.40 -10.44 13.96
CA LYS A 166 12.87 -9.51 15.00
C LYS A 166 12.84 -8.02 14.62
N ASN A 167 12.67 -7.70 13.32
CA ASN A 167 12.54 -6.32 12.85
C ASN A 167 11.09 -5.80 12.90
N VAL A 168 10.15 -6.63 13.33
CA VAL A 168 8.76 -6.22 13.53
C VAL A 168 8.68 -5.29 14.73
N LYS A 169 8.16 -4.07 14.53
CA LYS A 169 8.10 -3.02 15.56
C LYS A 169 6.86 -3.17 16.44
N VAL A 170 5.70 -2.96 15.85
CA VAL A 170 4.40 -3.06 16.52
C VAL A 170 3.44 -3.81 15.59
N GLN A 171 2.53 -4.56 16.18
CA GLN A 171 1.59 -5.41 15.46
C GLN A 171 0.15 -5.08 15.83
N TYR A 172 -0.76 -5.40 14.91
CA TYR A 172 -2.19 -5.41 15.20
C TYR A 172 -2.55 -6.67 16.05
N PRO A 173 -3.40 -6.54 17.08
CA PRO A 173 -4.06 -5.32 17.55
C PRO A 173 -3.06 -4.36 18.22
N PHE A 174 -3.18 -3.07 17.89
CA PHE A 174 -2.31 -2.06 18.46
C PHE A 174 -2.64 -1.79 19.94
N PRO A 175 -1.64 -1.51 20.80
CA PRO A 175 -1.83 -1.32 22.24
C PRO A 175 -2.33 0.10 22.59
N ALA A 176 -3.21 0.68 21.78
CA ALA A 176 -3.79 2.01 21.99
C ALA A 176 -5.10 2.13 21.24
N THR A 177 -6.05 2.90 21.77
CA THR A 177 -7.34 3.18 21.12
C THR A 177 -7.32 4.45 20.26
N ARG A 178 -6.26 5.28 20.36
CA ARG A 178 -6.05 6.47 19.54
C ARG A 178 -4.67 6.46 18.91
N ILE A 179 -4.62 6.49 17.59
CA ILE A 179 -3.37 6.40 16.83
C ILE A 179 -3.19 7.61 15.94
N GLY A 180 -2.05 8.30 16.11
CA GLY A 180 -1.55 9.29 15.15
C GLY A 180 -0.54 8.62 14.21
N MET A 181 -0.72 8.78 12.92
CA MET A 181 0.21 8.30 11.88
C MET A 181 0.82 9.50 11.16
N ILE A 182 2.15 9.58 11.07
CA ILE A 182 2.84 10.65 10.35
C ILE A 182 3.70 10.05 9.26
N ALA A 183 3.32 10.31 8.01
CA ALA A 183 3.98 9.77 6.83
C ALA A 183 4.72 10.84 6.02
N GLY A 184 5.90 10.51 5.51
CA GLY A 184 6.62 11.30 4.51
C GLY A 184 6.82 10.51 3.21
N GLY A 185 6.25 10.98 2.09
CA GLY A 185 6.38 10.33 0.79
C GLY A 185 5.96 8.85 0.81
N SER A 186 6.86 7.92 0.45
CA SER A 186 6.61 6.47 0.47
C SER A 186 6.43 5.89 1.89
N GLY A 187 6.66 6.64 2.95
CA GLY A 187 6.37 6.25 4.33
C GLY A 187 4.89 5.99 4.61
N VAL A 188 4.00 6.20 3.66
CA VAL A 188 2.58 5.79 3.74
C VAL A 188 2.39 4.27 3.71
N THR A 189 3.36 3.50 3.19
CA THR A 189 3.18 2.06 2.92
C THR A 189 2.87 1.21 4.17
N PRO A 190 3.53 1.35 5.34
CA PRO A 190 3.12 0.61 6.53
C PRO A 190 1.74 1.04 7.04
N PHE A 191 1.34 2.29 6.79
CA PHE A 191 0.05 2.80 7.25
C PHE A 191 -1.12 2.33 6.38
N VAL A 192 -0.89 2.02 5.10
CA VAL A 192 -1.87 1.28 4.28
C VAL A 192 -2.22 -0.05 4.96
N GLN A 193 -1.21 -0.81 5.41
CA GLN A 193 -1.42 -2.08 6.12
C GLN A 193 -2.13 -1.90 7.47
N ALA A 194 -1.68 -0.92 8.28
CA ALA A 194 -2.31 -0.63 9.57
C ALA A 194 -3.78 -0.24 9.41
N LEU A 195 -4.09 0.60 8.42
CA LEU A 195 -5.45 1.03 8.14
C LEU A 195 -6.33 -0.11 7.63
N HIS A 196 -5.81 -1.01 6.78
CA HIS A 196 -6.52 -2.23 6.42
C HIS A 196 -6.87 -3.08 7.65
N ALA A 197 -5.94 -3.25 8.59
CA ALA A 197 -6.17 -4.01 9.81
C ALA A 197 -7.21 -3.35 10.72
N ILE A 198 -7.07 -2.05 11.00
CA ILE A 198 -7.95 -1.32 11.93
C ILE A 198 -9.34 -1.12 11.32
N LEU A 199 -9.42 -0.55 10.12
CA LEU A 199 -10.69 -0.17 9.51
C LEU A 199 -11.46 -1.36 8.95
N GLY A 200 -10.75 -2.42 8.55
CA GLY A 200 -11.32 -3.65 8.03
C GLY A 200 -11.72 -4.66 9.11
N SER A 201 -11.35 -4.45 10.39
CA SER A 201 -11.72 -5.33 11.50
C SER A 201 -13.09 -4.95 12.08
N PRO A 202 -14.11 -5.82 11.99
CA PRO A 202 -15.38 -5.59 12.65
C PRO A 202 -15.20 -5.48 14.17
N GLY A 203 -15.76 -4.44 14.78
CA GLY A 203 -15.70 -4.24 16.22
C GLY A 203 -14.45 -3.51 16.74
N ASP A 204 -13.42 -3.29 15.92
CA ASP A 204 -12.33 -2.40 16.27
C ASP A 204 -12.88 -0.96 16.43
N LYS A 205 -12.48 -0.28 17.51
CA LYS A 205 -12.94 1.06 17.85
C LYS A 205 -11.82 2.10 17.83
N THR A 206 -10.64 1.70 17.35
CA THR A 206 -9.47 2.58 17.30
C THR A 206 -9.74 3.81 16.43
N GLU A 207 -9.50 4.99 16.97
CA GLU A 207 -9.55 6.25 16.27
C GLU A 207 -8.17 6.54 15.65
N VAL A 208 -8.15 6.89 14.36
CA VAL A 208 -6.90 7.09 13.64
C VAL A 208 -6.88 8.44 12.95
N THR A 209 -5.79 9.18 13.14
CA THR A 209 -5.48 10.37 12.34
C THR A 209 -4.18 10.13 11.56
N LEU A 210 -4.26 10.16 10.23
CA LEU A 210 -3.09 10.12 9.35
C LEU A 210 -2.75 11.53 8.86
N ILE A 211 -1.49 11.94 9.04
CA ILE A 211 -0.91 13.13 8.42
C ILE A 211 0.12 12.68 7.39
N ALA A 212 -0.21 12.82 6.10
CA ALA A 212 0.66 12.45 5.00
C ALA A 212 1.28 13.72 4.36
N SER A 213 2.62 13.77 4.31
CA SER A 213 3.37 14.89 3.75
C SER A 213 4.04 14.48 2.45
N HIS A 214 3.74 15.20 1.37
CA HIS A 214 4.33 15.02 0.03
C HIS A 214 4.91 16.33 -0.48
N ARG A 215 5.66 16.31 -1.58
CA ARG A 215 6.20 17.53 -2.18
C ARG A 215 5.14 18.25 -3.00
N THR A 216 4.55 17.55 -3.96
CA THR A 216 3.55 18.06 -4.89
C THR A 216 2.35 17.11 -4.98
N ARG A 217 1.28 17.55 -5.63
CA ARG A 217 0.12 16.70 -5.91
C ARG A 217 0.48 15.54 -6.84
N ALA A 218 1.36 15.78 -7.80
CA ALA A 218 1.79 14.77 -8.77
C ALA A 218 2.59 13.63 -8.15
N ASP A 219 3.29 13.87 -7.03
CA ASP A 219 4.08 12.84 -6.33
C ASP A 219 3.40 12.31 -5.06
N ALA A 220 2.18 12.74 -4.78
CA ALA A 220 1.43 12.30 -3.62
C ALA A 220 0.89 10.87 -3.81
N LEU A 221 1.09 10.04 -2.80
CA LEU A 221 0.74 8.62 -2.83
C LEU A 221 -0.48 8.32 -1.98
N ALA A 222 -1.40 7.50 -2.51
CA ALA A 222 -2.58 6.97 -1.82
C ALA A 222 -3.59 8.03 -1.32
N VAL A 223 -3.54 9.27 -1.78
CA VAL A 223 -4.41 10.36 -1.29
C VAL A 223 -5.87 10.00 -1.51
N GLU A 224 -6.25 9.63 -2.72
CA GLU A 224 -7.64 9.28 -3.06
C GLU A 224 -8.15 8.09 -2.24
N ALA A 225 -7.29 7.11 -1.96
CA ALA A 225 -7.65 5.97 -1.13
C ALA A 225 -7.91 6.40 0.32
N PHE A 226 -7.03 7.21 0.89
CA PHE A 226 -7.19 7.71 2.26
C PHE A 226 -8.41 8.62 2.39
N ASP A 227 -8.67 9.48 1.41
CA ASP A 227 -9.87 10.33 1.40
C ASP A 227 -11.16 9.49 1.31
N ALA A 228 -11.18 8.47 0.44
CA ALA A 228 -12.32 7.54 0.33
C ALA A 228 -12.54 6.74 1.62
N TRP A 229 -11.47 6.26 2.26
CA TRP A 229 -11.58 5.55 3.54
C TRP A 229 -12.04 6.47 4.68
N ALA A 230 -11.57 7.71 4.71
CA ALA A 230 -12.02 8.71 5.69
C ALA A 230 -13.49 9.10 5.49
N ALA A 231 -13.95 9.20 4.23
CA ALA A 231 -15.34 9.48 3.92
C ALA A 231 -16.29 8.34 4.33
N SER A 232 -15.81 7.09 4.30
CA SER A 232 -16.60 5.90 4.64
C SER A 232 -16.44 5.43 6.10
N ASN A 233 -15.54 6.03 6.89
CA ASN A 233 -15.27 5.59 8.25
C ASN A 233 -15.02 6.77 9.19
N SER A 234 -15.97 7.07 10.08
CA SER A 234 -15.93 8.20 11.01
C SER A 234 -14.78 8.15 12.03
N ARG A 235 -14.17 6.97 12.25
CA ARG A 235 -13.01 6.80 13.14
C ARG A 235 -11.68 7.14 12.47
N PHE A 236 -11.67 7.38 11.16
CA PHE A 236 -10.47 7.68 10.41
C PHE A 236 -10.50 9.10 9.85
N ARG A 237 -9.41 9.82 10.05
CA ARG A 237 -9.19 11.16 9.52
C ARG A 237 -7.89 11.18 8.73
N ALA A 238 -7.94 11.59 7.47
CA ALA A 238 -6.76 11.79 6.61
C ALA A 238 -6.49 13.28 6.42
N ILE A 239 -5.23 13.69 6.59
CA ILE A 239 -4.75 15.04 6.34
C ILE A 239 -3.54 14.96 5.43
N THR A 240 -3.67 15.46 4.20
CA THR A 240 -2.55 15.56 3.27
C THR A 240 -2.00 16.98 3.27
N THR A 241 -0.68 17.14 3.35
CA THR A 241 0.01 18.42 3.19
C THR A 241 1.03 18.35 2.06
N LEU A 242 1.07 19.41 1.22
CA LEU A 242 2.03 19.54 0.12
C LEU A 242 3.05 20.62 0.44
N THR A 243 4.33 20.25 0.38
CA THR A 243 5.43 21.14 0.83
C THR A 243 6.01 22.00 -0.27
N ARG A 244 5.81 21.66 -1.55
CA ARG A 244 6.41 22.31 -2.72
C ARG A 244 5.46 22.35 -3.93
N GLU A 245 4.14 22.31 -3.73
CA GLU A 245 3.18 22.43 -4.82
C GLU A 245 3.26 23.83 -5.44
N PRO A 246 3.70 23.95 -6.71
CA PRO A 246 3.90 25.25 -7.35
C PRO A 246 2.58 25.89 -7.77
N ASP A 247 1.56 25.08 -8.15
CA ASP A 247 0.27 25.57 -8.61
C ASP A 247 -0.72 25.70 -7.43
N PRO A 248 -1.15 26.93 -7.09
CA PRO A 248 -2.15 27.14 -6.06
C PRO A 248 -3.49 26.49 -6.37
N SER A 249 -3.88 26.36 -7.63
CA SER A 249 -5.14 25.77 -8.07
C SER A 249 -5.15 24.22 -8.02
N ALA A 250 -3.99 23.58 -8.11
CA ALA A 250 -3.85 22.14 -8.11
C ALA A 250 -4.12 21.49 -6.73
N TRP A 251 -4.17 22.29 -5.66
CA TRP A 251 -4.35 21.77 -4.30
C TRP A 251 -4.99 22.79 -3.37
N THR A 252 -6.19 22.48 -2.91
CA THR A 252 -6.96 23.29 -1.94
C THR A 252 -6.72 22.89 -0.48
N GLY A 253 -6.04 21.76 -0.24
CA GLY A 253 -5.70 21.26 1.09
C GLY A 253 -4.51 21.99 1.74
N ARG A 254 -3.96 21.40 2.79
CA ARG A 254 -2.84 22.00 3.52
C ARG A 254 -1.60 22.15 2.67
N ARG A 255 -0.85 23.23 2.91
CA ARG A 255 0.44 23.54 2.30
C ARG A 255 1.51 23.76 3.37
N GLY A 256 2.76 23.52 3.03
CA GLY A 256 3.90 23.76 3.88
C GLY A 256 4.37 22.52 4.64
N ARG A 257 5.50 22.67 5.33
CA ARG A 257 6.07 21.60 6.16
C ARG A 257 5.25 21.39 7.42
N LEU A 258 5.35 20.20 7.98
CA LEU A 258 4.81 19.90 9.30
C LEU A 258 5.56 20.70 10.37
N ASP A 259 4.83 21.27 11.29
CA ASP A 259 5.33 22.02 12.43
C ASP A 259 4.58 21.64 13.71
N ALA A 260 5.06 22.08 14.86
CA ALA A 260 4.46 21.79 16.17
C ALA A 260 2.99 22.21 16.24
N ARG A 261 2.61 23.37 15.62
CA ARG A 261 1.24 23.84 15.59
C ARG A 261 0.32 22.91 14.83
N THR A 262 0.75 22.44 13.67
CA THR A 262 0.02 21.48 12.85
C THR A 262 -0.15 20.14 13.58
N LEU A 263 0.93 19.61 14.14
CA LEU A 263 0.90 18.34 14.87
C LEU A 263 -0.02 18.43 16.08
N LYS A 264 0.07 19.50 16.89
CA LYS A 264 -0.81 19.73 18.04
C LYS A 264 -2.28 19.85 17.65
N ALA A 265 -2.59 20.40 16.48
CA ALA A 265 -3.97 20.58 16.03
C ALA A 265 -4.63 19.28 15.55
N PHE A 266 -3.86 18.30 15.07
CA PHE A 266 -4.40 17.12 14.42
C PHE A 266 -4.10 15.79 15.10
N LEU A 267 -2.97 15.66 15.80
CA LEU A 267 -2.65 14.44 16.52
C LEU A 267 -3.50 14.30 17.81
N PRO A 268 -3.78 13.06 18.23
CA PRO A 268 -4.37 12.84 19.55
C PRO A 268 -3.43 13.40 20.63
N PRO A 269 -3.96 13.99 21.72
CA PRO A 269 -3.12 14.56 22.77
C PRO A 269 -2.25 13.50 23.46
N PRO A 270 -1.10 13.87 24.06
CA PRO A 270 -0.15 12.94 24.68
C PRO A 270 -0.66 12.40 26.03
N VAL A 271 -1.60 11.47 25.98
CA VAL A 271 -2.18 10.76 27.13
C VAL A 271 -1.84 9.26 27.03
N PRO A 272 -1.91 8.47 28.10
CA PRO A 272 -1.40 7.08 28.11
C PRO A 272 -1.93 6.18 27.01
N ASP A 273 -3.17 6.35 26.58
CA ASP A 273 -3.83 5.53 25.55
C ASP A 273 -3.67 6.09 24.13
N VAL A 274 -2.46 6.53 23.81
CA VAL A 274 -2.12 7.09 22.48
C VAL A 274 -0.83 6.48 21.96
N LEU A 275 -0.82 6.16 20.67
CA LEU A 275 0.35 5.72 19.92
C LEU A 275 0.58 6.62 18.71
N ILE A 276 1.82 7.03 18.50
CA ILE A 276 2.24 7.80 17.33
C ILE A 276 3.17 6.93 16.46
N LEU A 277 2.77 6.69 15.23
CA LEU A 277 3.53 5.93 14.24
C LEU A 277 4.19 6.90 13.25
N VAL A 278 5.51 6.82 13.10
CA VAL A 278 6.26 7.71 12.18
C VAL A 278 6.95 6.87 11.11
N CYS A 279 6.76 7.24 9.83
CA CYS A 279 7.48 6.65 8.71
C CYS A 279 7.79 7.68 7.63
N GLY A 280 9.05 7.74 7.18
CA GLY A 280 9.44 8.67 6.13
C GLY A 280 10.95 8.80 5.93
N PRO A 281 11.41 9.86 5.25
CA PRO A 281 12.83 10.09 5.04
C PRO A 281 13.55 10.52 6.33
N PRO A 282 14.90 10.38 6.42
CA PRO A 282 15.69 10.71 7.62
C PRO A 282 15.38 12.09 8.20
N ALA A 283 15.31 13.12 7.37
CA ALA A 283 15.02 14.49 7.83
C ALA A 283 13.64 14.65 8.50
N LEU A 284 12.66 13.79 8.17
CA LEU A 284 11.37 13.77 8.85
C LEU A 284 11.51 13.21 10.27
N TYR A 285 12.24 12.12 10.43
CA TYR A 285 12.52 11.54 11.75
C TYR A 285 13.27 12.51 12.65
N GLU A 286 14.36 13.09 12.16
CA GLU A 286 15.17 14.06 12.90
C GLU A 286 14.33 15.22 13.42
N MET A 287 13.46 15.76 12.60
CA MET A 287 12.56 16.86 12.97
C MET A 287 11.50 16.44 13.98
N LEU A 288 10.91 15.25 13.80
CA LEU A 288 9.76 14.79 14.59
C LEU A 288 10.15 14.13 15.91
N CYS A 289 11.11 13.20 15.87
CA CYS A 289 11.31 12.24 16.96
C CYS A 289 12.77 11.77 17.13
N GLY A 290 13.72 12.43 16.47
CA GLY A 290 15.15 12.01 16.46
C GLY A 290 15.43 10.90 15.45
N PRO A 291 16.71 10.56 15.20
CA PRO A 291 17.12 9.59 14.21
C PRO A 291 16.37 8.25 14.34
N ARG A 292 16.13 7.60 13.21
CA ARG A 292 15.28 6.39 13.15
C ARG A 292 15.82 5.25 14.02
N ASP A 293 17.12 5.05 13.99
CA ASP A 293 17.78 3.91 14.65
C ASP A 293 18.18 4.21 16.10
N GLU A 294 17.95 5.43 16.58
CA GLU A 294 18.19 5.82 17.97
C GLU A 294 16.94 5.62 18.83
N PRO A 295 17.05 4.99 20.01
CA PRO A 295 15.89 4.71 20.86
C PRO A 295 15.33 5.97 21.55
N GLU A 296 16.15 7.02 21.71
CA GLU A 296 15.72 8.23 22.41
C GLU A 296 14.73 9.06 21.57
N LEU A 297 13.73 9.59 22.24
CA LEU A 297 12.80 10.53 21.65
C LEU A 297 13.31 11.96 21.79
N THR A 298 13.49 12.62 20.66
CA THR A 298 13.84 14.05 20.58
C THR A 298 12.86 14.77 19.63
N GLY A 299 13.14 16.04 19.32
CA GLY A 299 12.35 16.79 18.33
C GLY A 299 10.95 17.14 18.78
N VAL A 300 10.12 17.49 17.80
CA VAL A 300 8.81 18.13 18.04
C VAL A 300 7.84 17.25 18.85
N LEU A 301 7.85 15.92 18.68
CA LEU A 301 6.94 15.04 19.42
C LEU A 301 7.28 15.02 20.91
N ARG A 302 8.58 15.02 21.29
CA ARG A 302 9.00 15.19 22.68
C ARG A 302 8.51 16.54 23.24
N ASP A 303 8.72 17.61 22.48
CA ASP A 303 8.36 18.97 22.91
C ASP A 303 6.84 19.16 23.05
N LEU A 304 6.04 18.35 22.35
CA LEU A 304 4.58 18.27 22.50
C LEU A 304 4.14 17.40 23.69
N GLY A 305 5.07 16.71 24.37
CA GLY A 305 4.81 15.94 25.59
C GLY A 305 4.61 14.44 25.38
N TYR A 306 4.84 13.89 24.18
CA TYR A 306 4.79 12.44 24.00
C TYR A 306 6.02 11.77 24.65
N SER A 307 5.82 10.59 25.23
CA SER A 307 6.90 9.74 25.73
C SER A 307 7.49 8.88 24.60
N LYS A 308 8.69 8.33 24.83
CA LYS A 308 9.33 7.43 23.88
C LYS A 308 8.53 6.16 23.62
N ASP A 309 7.80 5.67 24.62
CA ASP A 309 6.99 4.45 24.50
C ASP A 309 5.72 4.67 23.66
N GLN A 310 5.33 5.94 23.47
CA GLN A 310 4.21 6.32 22.62
C GLN A 310 4.61 6.54 21.15
N VAL A 311 5.90 6.56 20.81
CA VAL A 311 6.38 6.89 19.46
C VAL A 311 7.12 5.73 18.84
N ILE A 312 6.56 5.16 17.78
CA ILE A 312 7.17 4.06 17.01
C ILE A 312 7.75 4.61 15.71
N LYS A 313 9.06 4.43 15.54
CA LYS A 313 9.80 4.79 14.32
C LYS A 313 9.90 3.56 13.40
N PHE A 314 9.27 3.57 12.23
CA PHE A 314 9.29 2.47 11.25
C PHE A 314 10.54 2.43 10.39
#